data_6099709dbafa0d4cbebba15ea9c13238
#
_entry.id   6099709dbafa0d4cbebba15ea9c13238
#
_cell.length_a   1.000
_cell.length_b   1.000
_cell.length_c   1.000
_cell.angle_alpha   90.00
_cell.angle_beta   90.00
_cell.angle_gamma   90.00
#
_symmetry.space_group_name_H-M   'P 1'
#
loop_
_entity.id
_entity.type
_entity.pdbx_description
1 polymer ?
#
loop_
_entity_poly.entity_id
_entity_poly.type
_entity_poly.pdbx_seq_one_letter_code
_entity_poly.pdbx_strand_id
1 'polypeptide(L)'
;MKTVLAALAAAVLLQTGTIAEAGSLAVGKKAEINVDPKAMDAERARLWKQFGGWCAISEWHPAVAKCEESKEGADTFRTLTLKDGGKIKEKLLESVDNRYKYAIIESPLPVKNYEAQFALTPDDDDEDEINFAWSAVFDPADGKDPKDSRGVIDGIFKAGMENIKTLANPGKKDDD
;
A
#
# COMPACT_ATOMS: atom_id res chain seq x y z
N MET A 1 -29.58 6.14 -74.63
CA MET A 1 -28.24 6.01 -74.03
C MET A 1 -28.37 6.33 -72.54
N LYS A 2 -28.35 5.30 -71.70
CA LYS A 2 -28.47 5.47 -70.25
C LYS A 2 -27.09 5.08 -69.61
N THR A 3 -26.43 6.11 -69.09
CA THR A 3 -25.12 5.93 -68.41
C THR A 3 -25.36 5.56 -66.94
N VAL A 4 -24.87 4.39 -66.53
CA VAL A 4 -24.95 3.92 -65.14
C VAL A 4 -23.64 4.34 -64.47
N LEU A 5 -23.72 5.20 -63.45
CA LEU A 5 -22.59 5.51 -62.55
C LEU A 5 -22.55 4.45 -61.44
N ALA A 6 -21.46 3.69 -61.42
CA ALA A 6 -21.16 2.81 -60.28
C ALA A 6 -20.43 3.58 -59.20
N ALA A 7 -21.05 3.71 -58.01
CA ALA A 7 -20.42 4.25 -56.85
C ALA A 7 -19.64 3.15 -56.07
N LEU A 8 -18.31 3.29 -56.00
CA LEU A 8 -17.46 2.47 -55.13
C LEU A 8 -17.61 3.05 -53.70
N ALA A 9 -18.19 2.26 -52.82
CA ALA A 9 -18.17 2.51 -51.39
C ALA A 9 -16.89 1.89 -50.80
N ALA A 10 -15.94 2.71 -50.39
CA ALA A 10 -14.79 2.28 -49.62
C ALA A 10 -15.20 2.08 -48.16
N ALA A 11 -15.26 0.82 -47.72
CA ALA A 11 -15.46 0.48 -46.32
C ALA A 11 -14.14 0.71 -45.54
N VAL A 12 -14.09 1.76 -44.73
CA VAL A 12 -13.04 1.97 -43.75
C VAL A 12 -13.32 1.05 -42.56
N LEU A 13 -12.57 -0.04 -42.47
CA LEU A 13 -12.55 -0.86 -41.25
C LEU A 13 -11.81 -0.09 -40.13
N LEU A 14 -12.59 0.54 -39.26
CA LEU A 14 -12.05 0.95 -37.95
C LEU A 14 -11.74 -0.32 -37.12
N GLN A 15 -10.47 -0.65 -37.05
CA GLN A 15 -10.00 -1.58 -36.03
C GLN A 15 -10.05 -0.86 -34.70
N THR A 16 -11.11 -1.08 -33.92
CA THR A 16 -11.14 -0.75 -32.50
C THR A 16 -10.24 -1.73 -31.78
N GLY A 17 -8.98 -1.36 -31.64
CA GLY A 17 -8.09 -2.03 -30.70
C GLY A 17 -8.70 -1.86 -29.31
N THR A 18 -9.26 -2.92 -28.76
CA THR A 18 -9.57 -3.00 -27.34
C THR A 18 -8.25 -2.93 -26.58
N ILE A 19 -7.91 -1.76 -26.07
CA ILE A 19 -6.93 -1.62 -25.00
C ILE A 19 -7.58 -2.36 -23.82
N ALA A 20 -7.07 -3.54 -23.51
CA ALA A 20 -7.42 -4.21 -22.26
C ALA A 20 -6.92 -3.27 -21.15
N GLU A 21 -7.84 -2.58 -20.49
CA GLU A 21 -7.58 -1.85 -19.27
C GLU A 21 -7.09 -2.89 -18.25
N ALA A 22 -5.80 -2.86 -17.94
CA ALA A 22 -5.26 -3.71 -16.88
C ALA A 22 -5.95 -3.26 -15.60
N GLY A 23 -6.83 -4.10 -15.06
CA GLY A 23 -7.57 -3.80 -13.85
C GLY A 23 -6.62 -3.54 -12.69
N SER A 24 -6.99 -2.62 -11.80
CA SER A 24 -6.23 -2.29 -10.60
C SER A 24 -6.00 -3.54 -9.75
N LEU A 25 -4.79 -3.67 -9.22
CA LEU A 25 -4.39 -4.75 -8.32
C LEU A 25 -4.64 -4.33 -6.87
N ALA A 26 -4.99 -5.29 -6.04
CA ALA A 26 -5.15 -5.08 -4.59
C ALA A 26 -4.25 -6.04 -3.81
N VAL A 27 -3.61 -5.52 -2.76
CA VAL A 27 -2.81 -6.27 -1.79
C VAL A 27 -3.22 -5.84 -0.39
N GLY A 28 -3.26 -6.79 0.54
CA GLY A 28 -3.50 -6.50 1.95
C GLY A 28 -2.82 -7.54 2.84
N LYS A 29 -2.29 -7.09 3.98
CA LYS A 29 -1.75 -7.92 5.06
C LYS A 29 -2.22 -7.40 6.40
N LYS A 30 -2.33 -8.31 7.36
CA LYS A 30 -2.62 -8.01 8.77
C LYS A 30 -1.46 -8.47 9.65
N ALA A 31 -1.31 -7.81 10.78
CA ALA A 31 -0.54 -8.29 11.92
C ALA A 31 -1.48 -8.33 13.12
N GLU A 32 -1.80 -9.51 13.57
CA GLU A 32 -2.67 -9.80 14.71
C GLU A 32 -1.84 -9.75 15.99
N ILE A 33 -2.28 -8.97 16.97
CA ILE A 33 -1.58 -8.73 18.24
C ILE A 33 -2.52 -9.06 19.39
N ASN A 34 -2.18 -10.10 20.14
CA ASN A 34 -2.95 -10.44 21.35
C ASN A 34 -2.68 -9.43 22.47
N VAL A 35 -3.74 -8.94 23.08
CA VAL A 35 -3.70 -7.96 24.17
C VAL A 35 -4.63 -8.40 25.32
N ASP A 36 -4.49 -7.80 26.50
CA ASP A 36 -5.49 -7.96 27.56
C ASP A 36 -6.76 -7.17 27.18
N PRO A 37 -7.93 -7.82 27.05
CA PRO A 37 -9.17 -7.13 26.69
C PRO A 37 -9.56 -6.04 27.68
N LYS A 38 -9.14 -6.15 28.95
CA LYS A 38 -9.36 -5.09 29.96
C LYS A 38 -8.47 -3.86 29.75
N ALA A 39 -7.41 -3.99 28.97
CA ALA A 39 -6.47 -2.93 28.64
C ALA A 39 -6.57 -2.49 27.16
N MET A 40 -7.57 -2.93 26.41
CA MET A 40 -7.73 -2.75 24.95
C MET A 40 -7.43 -1.33 24.49
N ASP A 41 -8.07 -0.32 25.08
CA ASP A 41 -7.87 1.09 24.68
C ASP A 41 -6.44 1.59 24.98
N ALA A 42 -5.86 1.17 26.12
CA ALA A 42 -4.50 1.55 26.48
C ALA A 42 -3.47 0.87 25.55
N GLU A 43 -3.68 -0.40 25.22
CA GLU A 43 -2.83 -1.15 24.29
C GLU A 43 -2.94 -0.59 22.87
N ARG A 44 -4.13 -0.26 22.40
CA ARG A 44 -4.34 0.39 21.11
C ARG A 44 -3.59 1.73 21.03
N ALA A 45 -3.70 2.57 22.06
CA ALA A 45 -2.99 3.84 22.12
C ALA A 45 -1.46 3.63 22.16
N ARG A 46 -0.97 2.66 22.91
CA ARG A 46 0.45 2.30 22.98
C ARG A 46 0.98 1.84 21.61
N LEU A 47 0.28 0.90 20.97
CA LEU A 47 0.66 0.33 19.68
C LEU A 47 0.62 1.40 18.59
N TRP A 48 -0.41 2.24 18.56
CA TRP A 48 -0.47 3.33 17.57
C TRP A 48 0.65 4.35 17.77
N LYS A 49 0.96 4.70 19.01
CA LYS A 49 2.10 5.58 19.32
C LYS A 49 3.43 5.00 18.85
N GLN A 50 3.60 3.70 18.93
CA GLN A 50 4.83 3.00 18.53
C GLN A 50 4.95 2.85 17.00
N PHE A 51 3.88 2.47 16.31
CA PHE A 51 3.92 2.06 14.91
C PHE A 51 3.20 2.98 13.94
N GLY A 52 2.20 3.76 14.42
CA GLY A 52 1.27 4.52 13.58
C GLY A 52 1.76 5.90 13.17
N GLY A 53 2.87 6.39 13.69
CA GLY A 53 3.43 7.69 13.29
C GLY A 53 3.83 7.72 11.82
N TRP A 54 3.67 8.87 11.15
CA TRP A 54 3.91 8.99 9.72
C TRP A 54 5.30 8.54 9.29
N CYS A 55 6.33 8.81 10.10
CA CYS A 55 7.70 8.34 9.90
C CYS A 55 8.12 7.14 10.78
N ALA A 56 7.21 6.57 11.59
CA ALA A 56 7.49 5.41 12.40
C ALA A 56 7.91 4.17 11.57
N ILE A 57 7.57 4.14 10.29
CA ILE A 57 7.94 3.06 9.36
C ILE A 57 9.45 2.79 9.33
N SER A 58 10.31 3.78 9.58
CA SER A 58 11.76 3.60 9.67
C SER A 58 12.19 2.79 10.89
N GLU A 59 11.35 2.72 11.91
CA GLU A 59 11.66 1.98 13.15
C GLU A 59 11.21 0.51 13.08
N TRP A 60 10.19 0.23 12.24
CA TRP A 60 9.61 -1.08 12.21
C TRP A 60 9.70 -1.81 10.86
N HIS A 61 9.87 -1.14 9.73
CA HIS A 61 9.95 -1.83 8.45
C HIS A 61 11.39 -2.24 8.12
N PRO A 62 11.69 -3.55 7.96
CA PRO A 62 13.07 -4.04 7.84
C PRO A 62 13.83 -3.51 6.62
N ALA A 63 13.14 -3.09 5.55
CA ALA A 63 13.78 -2.54 4.35
C ALA A 63 14.01 -1.01 4.42
N VAL A 64 13.43 -0.29 5.39
CA VAL A 64 13.55 1.17 5.49
C VAL A 64 14.72 1.53 6.41
N ALA A 65 15.64 2.35 5.91
CA ALA A 65 16.79 2.84 6.68
C ALA A 65 16.54 4.21 7.31
N LYS A 66 15.73 5.06 6.66
CA LYS A 66 15.45 6.43 7.11
C LYS A 66 14.10 6.92 6.58
N CYS A 67 13.43 7.77 7.34
CA CYS A 67 12.26 8.54 6.92
C CYS A 67 12.46 10.02 7.21
N GLU A 68 12.12 10.88 6.25
CA GLU A 68 12.19 12.34 6.35
C GLU A 68 10.88 12.96 5.93
N GLU A 69 10.26 13.72 6.83
CA GLU A 69 9.04 14.48 6.51
C GLU A 69 9.38 15.81 5.83
N SER A 70 8.51 16.21 4.91
CA SER A 70 8.53 17.53 4.29
C SER A 70 7.12 18.07 4.05
N LYS A 71 7.00 19.39 3.90
CA LYS A 71 5.74 20.05 3.56
C LYS A 71 5.92 20.90 2.30
N GLU A 72 4.97 20.78 1.39
CA GLU A 72 4.88 21.59 0.17
C GLU A 72 3.49 22.24 0.14
N GLY A 73 3.40 23.51 0.52
CA GLY A 73 2.12 24.18 0.74
C GLY A 73 1.32 23.53 1.88
N ALA A 74 0.11 23.08 1.56
CA ALA A 74 -0.77 22.36 2.50
C ALA A 74 -0.50 20.85 2.55
N ASP A 75 0.26 20.32 1.62
CA ASP A 75 0.52 18.88 1.49
C ASP A 75 1.68 18.43 2.39
N THR A 76 1.52 17.26 2.98
CA THR A 76 2.55 16.60 3.79
C THR A 76 3.10 15.40 3.01
N PHE A 77 4.42 15.31 2.97
CA PHE A 77 5.15 14.22 2.31
C PHE A 77 6.10 13.53 3.28
N ARG A 78 6.50 12.30 2.93
CA ARG A 78 7.69 11.67 3.48
C ARG A 78 8.56 11.11 2.36
N THR A 79 9.86 11.10 2.58
CA THR A 79 10.82 10.40 1.74
C THR A 79 11.43 9.28 2.55
N LEU A 80 11.19 8.05 2.11
CA LEU A 80 11.80 6.85 2.66
C LEU A 80 13.11 6.60 1.91
N THR A 81 14.20 6.37 2.65
CA THR A 81 15.44 5.85 2.11
C THR A 81 15.51 4.37 2.47
N LEU A 82 15.59 3.51 1.47
CA LEU A 82 15.69 2.06 1.66
C LEU A 82 17.13 1.64 1.99
N LYS A 83 17.32 0.48 2.58
CA LYS A 83 18.66 -0.06 2.92
C LYS A 83 19.52 -0.36 1.70
N ASP A 84 18.91 -0.57 0.54
CA ASP A 84 19.60 -0.72 -0.75
C ASP A 84 19.94 0.61 -1.44
N GLY A 85 19.55 1.74 -0.81
CA GLY A 85 19.76 3.10 -1.33
C GLY A 85 18.62 3.64 -2.18
N GLY A 86 17.59 2.83 -2.50
CA GLY A 86 16.39 3.28 -3.20
C GLY A 86 15.64 4.35 -2.39
N LYS A 87 14.88 5.20 -3.08
CA LYS A 87 14.05 6.23 -2.43
C LYS A 87 12.61 6.11 -2.88
N ILE A 88 11.69 6.31 -1.93
CA ILE A 88 10.25 6.37 -2.17
C ILE A 88 9.75 7.69 -1.60
N LYS A 89 9.13 8.53 -2.43
CA LYS A 89 8.42 9.74 -1.99
C LYS A 89 6.93 9.45 -1.93
N GLU A 90 6.34 9.71 -0.78
CA GLU A 90 4.93 9.47 -0.51
C GLU A 90 4.23 10.75 -0.05
N LYS A 91 2.96 10.90 -0.45
CA LYS A 91 2.08 11.99 -0.04
C LYS A 91 1.04 11.47 0.94
N LEU A 92 0.89 12.12 2.08
CA LEU A 92 -0.20 11.87 3.02
C LEU A 92 -1.51 12.39 2.44
N LEU A 93 -2.50 11.53 2.28
CA LEU A 93 -3.83 11.86 1.75
C LEU A 93 -4.85 12.11 2.85
N GLU A 94 -4.80 11.30 3.90
CA GLU A 94 -5.72 11.36 5.03
C GLU A 94 -4.99 10.89 6.30
N SER A 95 -5.26 11.53 7.43
CA SER A 95 -4.81 11.08 8.75
C SER A 95 -5.94 11.31 9.75
N VAL A 96 -6.43 10.22 10.33
CA VAL A 96 -7.45 10.20 11.38
C VAL A 96 -6.98 9.26 12.49
N ASP A 97 -7.74 9.16 13.58
CA ASP A 97 -7.38 8.29 14.69
C ASP A 97 -7.12 6.85 14.25
N ASN A 98 -5.93 6.35 14.57
CA ASN A 98 -5.48 4.98 14.28
C ASN A 98 -5.49 4.58 12.80
N ARG A 99 -5.45 5.54 11.86
CA ARG A 99 -5.42 5.27 10.42
C ARG A 99 -4.81 6.43 9.65
N TYR A 100 -4.04 6.12 8.60
CA TYR A 100 -3.69 7.08 7.56
C TYR A 100 -3.74 6.44 6.16
N LYS A 101 -4.02 7.29 5.16
CA LYS A 101 -3.93 6.94 3.73
C LYS A 101 -2.84 7.76 3.07
N TYR A 102 -2.21 7.17 2.06
CA TYR A 102 -1.12 7.81 1.34
C TYR A 102 -1.03 7.32 -0.11
N ALA A 103 -0.38 8.11 -0.94
CA ALA A 103 -0.05 7.76 -2.32
C ALA A 103 1.47 7.77 -2.51
N ILE A 104 1.98 6.88 -3.35
CA ILE A 104 3.35 6.96 -3.87
C ILE A 104 3.38 7.99 -4.99
N ILE A 105 4.32 8.96 -4.88
CA ILE A 105 4.55 10.01 -5.89
C ILE A 105 5.74 9.62 -6.76
N GLU A 106 6.81 9.11 -6.14
CA GLU A 106 8.03 8.67 -6.83
C GLU A 106 8.56 7.40 -6.15
N SER A 107 8.89 6.38 -6.94
CA SER A 107 9.53 5.18 -6.39
C SER A 107 10.18 4.34 -7.50
N PRO A 108 11.13 3.45 -7.16
CA PRO A 108 11.66 2.43 -8.07
C PRO A 108 10.74 1.19 -8.15
N LEU A 109 9.64 1.13 -7.40
CA LEU A 109 8.73 0.00 -7.37
C LEU A 109 7.98 -0.14 -8.72
N PRO A 110 7.63 -1.37 -9.13
CA PRO A 110 6.99 -1.64 -10.42
C PRO A 110 5.48 -1.30 -10.42
N VAL A 111 5.10 -0.14 -9.85
CA VAL A 111 3.71 0.28 -9.65
C VAL A 111 3.47 1.72 -10.09
N LYS A 112 2.21 2.04 -10.43
CA LYS A 112 1.71 3.39 -10.66
C LYS A 112 0.29 3.52 -10.09
N ASN A 113 -0.22 4.75 -9.95
CA ASN A 113 -1.54 5.03 -9.37
C ASN A 113 -1.74 4.35 -8.02
N TYR A 114 -0.67 4.34 -7.20
CA TYR A 114 -0.63 3.61 -5.93
C TYR A 114 -1.24 4.44 -4.82
N GLU A 115 -2.25 3.88 -4.18
CA GLU A 115 -2.82 4.38 -2.93
C GLU A 115 -2.87 3.26 -1.89
N ALA A 116 -2.52 3.59 -0.66
CA ALA A 116 -2.50 2.64 0.43
C ALA A 116 -3.09 3.21 1.72
N GLN A 117 -3.49 2.30 2.60
CA GLN A 117 -3.96 2.59 3.94
C GLN A 117 -3.21 1.73 4.95
N PHE A 118 -2.81 2.35 6.05
CA PHE A 118 -2.31 1.70 7.25
C PHE A 118 -3.23 2.03 8.42
N ALA A 119 -3.73 1.02 9.11
CA ALA A 119 -4.73 1.18 10.17
C ALA A 119 -4.47 0.22 11.32
N LEU A 120 -4.94 0.61 12.52
CA LEU A 120 -4.98 -0.22 13.71
C LEU A 120 -6.42 -0.25 14.22
N THR A 121 -6.99 -1.45 14.29
CA THR A 121 -8.38 -1.66 14.73
C THR A 121 -8.45 -2.83 15.71
N PRO A 122 -9.33 -2.80 16.72
CA PRO A 122 -9.72 -4.01 17.42
C PRO A 122 -10.23 -5.04 16.42
N ASP A 123 -10.10 -6.32 16.72
CA ASP A 123 -10.77 -7.35 15.94
C ASP A 123 -12.25 -7.37 16.31
N ASP A 124 -13.13 -7.58 15.32
CA ASP A 124 -14.58 -7.59 15.53
C ASP A 124 -15.08 -8.93 16.11
N ASP A 125 -14.30 -10.00 15.92
CA ASP A 125 -14.65 -11.38 16.30
C ASP A 125 -13.86 -11.86 17.53
N ASP A 126 -12.80 -11.13 17.94
CA ASP A 126 -11.90 -11.53 19.02
C ASP A 126 -11.58 -10.36 19.97
N GLU A 127 -12.16 -10.40 21.18
CA GLU A 127 -12.05 -9.31 22.17
C GLU A 127 -10.63 -9.11 22.74
N ASP A 128 -9.73 -10.07 22.55
CA ASP A 128 -8.33 -10.02 23.01
C ASP A 128 -7.33 -9.78 21.86
N GLU A 129 -7.81 -9.32 20.68
CA GLU A 129 -6.99 -9.08 19.52
C GLU A 129 -7.10 -7.65 18.95
N ILE A 130 -5.95 -7.10 18.57
CA ILE A 130 -5.83 -5.85 17.80
C ILE A 130 -5.11 -6.15 16.48
N ASN A 131 -5.68 -5.63 15.38
CA ASN A 131 -5.15 -5.82 14.04
C ASN A 131 -4.46 -4.56 13.50
N PHE A 132 -3.18 -4.65 13.15
CA PHE A 132 -2.63 -3.77 12.14
C PHE A 132 -3.01 -4.28 10.76
N ALA A 133 -3.61 -3.41 9.95
CA ALA A 133 -3.95 -3.70 8.56
C ALA A 133 -3.22 -2.75 7.61
N TRP A 134 -2.52 -3.31 6.63
CA TRP A 134 -1.87 -2.55 5.56
C TRP A 134 -2.40 -3.03 4.23
N SER A 135 -3.06 -2.15 3.49
CA SER A 135 -3.66 -2.46 2.19
C SER A 135 -3.32 -1.41 1.14
N ALA A 136 -3.25 -1.83 -0.11
CA ALA A 136 -3.02 -0.94 -1.25
C ALA A 136 -3.82 -1.37 -2.46
N VAL A 137 -4.13 -0.36 -3.30
CA VAL A 137 -4.64 -0.52 -4.67
C VAL A 137 -3.68 0.22 -5.59
N PHE A 138 -3.33 -0.39 -6.72
CA PHE A 138 -2.37 0.16 -7.67
C PHE A 138 -2.49 -0.50 -9.04
N ASP A 139 -1.89 0.12 -10.05
CA ASP A 139 -1.68 -0.49 -11.35
C ASP A 139 -0.22 -0.94 -11.49
N PRO A 140 0.08 -1.95 -12.31
CA PRO A 140 1.44 -2.24 -12.72
C PRO A 140 2.05 -1.03 -13.44
N ALA A 141 3.32 -0.73 -13.21
CA ALA A 141 4.05 0.25 -14.01
C ALA A 141 4.13 -0.19 -15.47
N ASP A 142 4.32 0.76 -16.39
CA ASP A 142 4.35 0.47 -17.83
C ASP A 142 5.39 -0.60 -18.17
N GLY A 143 4.94 -1.62 -18.90
CA GLY A 143 5.78 -2.75 -19.30
C GLY A 143 6.12 -3.75 -18.18
N LYS A 144 5.51 -3.62 -17.00
CA LYS A 144 5.67 -4.56 -15.89
C LYS A 144 4.57 -5.62 -15.88
N ASP A 145 4.95 -6.84 -15.50
CA ASP A 145 4.00 -7.93 -15.32
C ASP A 145 3.13 -7.68 -14.06
N PRO A 146 1.80 -7.84 -14.15
CA PRO A 146 0.89 -7.61 -13.01
C PRO A 146 1.18 -8.52 -11.82
N LYS A 147 1.52 -9.79 -12.06
CA LYS A 147 1.82 -10.78 -11.01
C LYS A 147 3.10 -10.43 -10.29
N ASP A 148 4.14 -10.01 -11.03
CA ASP A 148 5.42 -9.59 -10.45
C ASP A 148 5.24 -8.32 -9.63
N SER A 149 4.52 -7.32 -10.15
CA SER A 149 4.19 -6.08 -9.43
C SER A 149 3.45 -6.36 -8.12
N ARG A 150 2.43 -7.24 -8.17
CA ARG A 150 1.70 -7.67 -6.98
C ARG A 150 2.62 -8.40 -5.99
N GLY A 151 3.48 -9.30 -6.46
CA GLY A 151 4.41 -10.06 -5.64
C GLY A 151 5.40 -9.18 -4.89
N VAL A 152 5.88 -8.10 -5.51
CA VAL A 152 6.76 -7.11 -4.86
C VAL A 152 6.05 -6.41 -3.71
N ILE A 153 4.85 -5.89 -3.92
CA ILE A 153 4.08 -5.20 -2.87
C ILE A 153 3.66 -6.17 -1.74
N ASP A 154 3.23 -7.38 -2.10
CA ASP A 154 2.88 -8.42 -1.13
C ASP A 154 4.07 -8.76 -0.22
N GLY A 155 5.26 -8.90 -0.78
CA GLY A 155 6.50 -9.15 -0.03
C GLY A 155 6.89 -8.01 0.91
N ILE A 156 6.74 -6.75 0.47
CA ILE A 156 6.97 -5.55 1.30
C ILE A 156 6.02 -5.57 2.50
N PHE A 157 4.72 -5.75 2.26
CA PHE A 157 3.72 -5.75 3.33
C PHE A 157 3.92 -6.90 4.30
N LYS A 158 4.19 -8.10 3.78
CA LYS A 158 4.48 -9.27 4.60
C LYS A 158 5.65 -9.01 5.56
N ALA A 159 6.78 -8.55 5.05
CA ALA A 159 7.97 -8.28 5.86
C ALA A 159 7.71 -7.23 6.95
N GLY A 160 6.95 -6.18 6.63
CA GLY A 160 6.58 -5.15 7.58
C GLY A 160 5.65 -5.67 8.68
N MET A 161 4.60 -6.42 8.32
CA MET A 161 3.64 -6.97 9.28
C MET A 161 4.27 -8.03 10.21
N GLU A 162 5.13 -8.90 9.68
CA GLU A 162 5.87 -9.88 10.49
C GLU A 162 6.78 -9.20 11.52
N ASN A 163 7.44 -8.10 11.13
CA ASN A 163 8.29 -7.37 12.07
C ASN A 163 7.47 -6.60 13.13
N ILE A 164 6.30 -6.07 12.78
CA ILE A 164 5.38 -5.47 13.76
C ILE A 164 4.96 -6.52 14.80
N LYS A 165 4.58 -7.74 14.40
CA LYS A 165 4.24 -8.83 15.34
C LYS A 165 5.38 -9.08 16.33
N THR A 166 6.60 -9.17 15.84
CA THR A 166 7.79 -9.38 16.66
C THR A 166 8.05 -8.25 17.65
N LEU A 167 7.93 -6.99 17.21
CA LEU A 167 8.21 -5.81 18.03
C LEU A 167 7.09 -5.45 19.00
N ALA A 168 5.84 -5.79 18.68
CA ALA A 168 4.69 -5.54 19.53
C ALA A 168 4.67 -6.43 20.79
N ASN A 169 5.18 -7.67 20.67
CA ASN A 169 5.23 -8.69 21.74
C ASN A 169 6.66 -9.17 21.99
N PRO A 170 7.60 -8.32 22.47
CA PRO A 170 8.97 -8.74 22.74
C PRO A 170 8.99 -9.73 23.89
N GLY A 171 9.03 -11.03 23.61
CA GLY A 171 9.08 -12.10 24.62
C GLY A 171 8.08 -13.25 24.43
N LYS A 172 7.07 -13.11 23.59
CA LYS A 172 6.35 -14.26 23.04
C LYS A 172 7.16 -14.79 21.86
N LYS A 173 7.89 -15.90 22.06
CA LYS A 173 8.31 -16.74 20.93
C LYS A 173 7.03 -17.40 20.42
N ASP A 174 6.81 -17.36 19.09
CA ASP A 174 5.82 -18.22 18.47
C ASP A 174 6.20 -19.66 18.85
N ASP A 175 5.41 -20.28 19.73
CA ASP A 175 5.51 -21.70 20.01
C ASP A 175 4.90 -22.42 18.81
N ASP A 176 5.77 -22.84 17.87
CA ASP A 176 5.47 -23.80 16.80
C ASP A 176 5.25 -25.22 17.35
#